data_063e4d4a018948bbdd9758fa023a77c8
#
_entry.id   063e4d4a018948bbdd9758fa023a77c8
#
_cell.length_a   1.000
_cell.length_b   1.000
_cell.length_c   1.000
_cell.angle_alpha   90.00
_cell.angle_beta   90.00
_cell.angle_gamma   90.00
#
_symmetry.space_group_name_H-M   'P 1'
#
loop_
_entity.id
_entity.type
_entity.pdbx_description
1 polymer ?
#
loop_
_entity_poly.entity_id
_entity_poly.type
_entity_poly.pdbx_seq_one_letter_code
_entity_poly.pdbx_strand_id
1 'polypeptide(L)'
;DVYKRQYLVYPVVGIFLTGLFVRYVVKDDISHGVTKILYAISRRQGRIKRHNTWSSIIASSITIGFGGSVGAEAPIVLTGSAIGSNLGTIFKMEHRTLMLLVGCGAAGAVAGIFKAPIAGLVFTLEVLMIDLTMSSLLPLLISAVTAATVSVSYTHLRAHETGAYL
;
A
#
# COMPACT_ATOMS: atom_id res chain seq x y z
N ASP A 1 -21.63 3.02 31.71
CA ASP A 1 -20.28 2.42 31.88
C ASP A 1 -20.06 1.08 31.13
N VAL A 2 -21.15 0.36 30.80
CA VAL A 2 -21.06 -0.92 30.04
C VAL A 2 -20.51 -0.69 28.62
N TYR A 3 -20.92 0.37 27.94
CA TYR A 3 -20.43 0.71 26.60
C TYR A 3 -18.94 0.99 26.55
N LYS A 4 -18.35 1.61 27.55
CA LYS A 4 -16.90 1.89 27.60
C LYS A 4 -16.06 0.61 27.73
N ARG A 5 -16.57 -0.42 28.39
CA ARG A 5 -15.88 -1.71 28.52
C ARG A 5 -15.93 -2.53 27.24
N GLN A 6 -17.00 -2.42 26.44
CA GLN A 6 -17.09 -3.07 25.15
C GLN A 6 -16.02 -2.56 24.17
N TYR A 7 -15.76 -1.24 24.13
CA TYR A 7 -14.73 -0.67 23.26
C TYR A 7 -13.31 -1.16 23.58
N LEU A 8 -13.05 -1.63 24.80
CA LEU A 8 -11.74 -2.21 25.16
C LEU A 8 -11.57 -3.65 24.67
N VAL A 9 -12.66 -4.40 24.51
CA VAL A 9 -12.62 -5.81 24.10
C VAL A 9 -12.50 -5.94 22.58
N TYR A 10 -13.13 -5.07 21.80
CA TYR A 10 -13.10 -5.15 20.34
C TYR A 10 -11.69 -5.12 19.73
N PRO A 11 -10.78 -4.21 20.11
CA PRO A 11 -9.41 -4.21 19.56
C PRO A 11 -8.63 -5.48 19.89
N VAL A 12 -8.84 -6.05 21.09
CA VAL A 12 -8.18 -7.30 21.50
C VAL A 12 -8.63 -8.46 20.61
N VAL A 13 -9.93 -8.56 20.34
CA VAL A 13 -10.48 -9.57 19.43
C VAL A 13 -9.96 -9.34 18.00
N GLY A 14 -9.89 -8.09 17.55
CA GLY A 14 -9.37 -7.73 16.24
C GLY A 14 -7.92 -8.14 16.06
N ILE A 15 -7.05 -7.84 17.04
CA ILE A 15 -5.64 -8.23 17.03
C ILE A 15 -5.49 -9.76 17.02
N PHE A 16 -6.29 -10.47 17.82
CA PHE A 16 -6.27 -11.93 17.86
C PHE A 16 -6.68 -12.55 16.52
N LEU A 17 -7.77 -12.07 15.92
CA LEU A 17 -8.24 -12.51 14.59
C LEU A 17 -7.19 -12.22 13.51
N THR A 18 -6.58 -11.02 13.52
CA THR A 18 -5.51 -10.68 12.59
C THR A 18 -4.30 -11.59 12.78
N GLY A 19 -3.92 -11.87 14.02
CA GLY A 19 -2.83 -12.81 14.33
C GLY A 19 -3.10 -14.23 13.82
N LEU A 20 -4.33 -14.73 14.00
CA LEU A 20 -4.77 -16.02 13.44
C LEU A 20 -4.72 -16.02 11.91
N PHE A 21 -5.26 -14.97 11.27
CA PHE A 21 -5.23 -14.81 9.82
C PHE A 21 -3.80 -14.83 9.28
N VAL A 22 -2.90 -14.05 9.88
CA VAL A 22 -1.49 -14.00 9.48
C VAL A 22 -0.82 -15.36 9.66
N ARG A 23 -1.05 -16.03 10.80
CA ARG A 23 -0.41 -17.30 11.13
C ARG A 23 -0.89 -18.47 10.27
N TYR A 24 -2.18 -18.55 9.98
CA TYR A 24 -2.76 -19.71 9.27
C TYR A 24 -2.89 -19.50 7.77
N VAL A 25 -3.21 -18.29 7.32
CA VAL A 25 -3.47 -17.99 5.89
C VAL A 25 -2.23 -17.48 5.19
N VAL A 26 -1.57 -16.48 5.78
CA VAL A 26 -0.43 -15.81 5.13
C VAL A 26 0.86 -16.61 5.28
N LYS A 27 1.07 -17.24 6.45
CA LYS A 27 2.26 -18.04 6.79
C LYS A 27 3.57 -17.30 6.50
N ASP A 28 3.56 -15.99 6.54
CA ASP A 28 4.71 -15.12 6.29
C ASP A 28 4.72 -13.98 7.30
N ASP A 29 5.90 -13.41 7.53
CA ASP A 29 6.06 -12.29 8.44
C ASP A 29 5.52 -11.00 7.79
N ILE A 30 4.44 -10.43 8.32
CA ILE A 30 3.82 -9.17 7.83
C ILE A 30 4.47 -7.95 8.51
N SER A 31 5.51 -8.13 9.29
CA SER A 31 6.16 -7.02 9.96
C SER A 31 6.69 -5.97 8.97
N HIS A 32 6.44 -4.71 9.26
CA HIS A 32 7.02 -3.52 8.63
C HIS A 32 6.93 -3.46 7.09
N GLY A 33 5.77 -3.03 6.55
CA GLY A 33 5.51 -2.97 5.10
C GLY A 33 6.62 -2.28 4.29
N VAL A 34 7.11 -1.11 4.72
CA VAL A 34 8.20 -0.38 4.05
C VAL A 34 9.53 -1.13 4.12
N THR A 35 9.86 -1.73 5.27
CA THR A 35 11.09 -2.51 5.44
C THR A 35 11.11 -3.74 4.52
N LYS A 36 9.96 -4.38 4.27
CA LYS A 36 9.87 -5.47 3.30
C LYS A 36 10.15 -5.02 1.88
N ILE A 37 9.71 -3.83 1.50
CA ILE A 37 9.99 -3.26 0.18
C ILE A 37 11.50 -3.00 0.04
N LEU A 38 12.10 -2.35 1.04
CA LEU A 38 13.55 -2.10 1.07
C LEU A 38 14.36 -3.42 1.02
N TYR A 39 13.94 -4.42 1.77
CA TYR A 39 14.56 -5.75 1.73
C TYR A 39 14.39 -6.42 0.36
N ALA A 40 13.23 -6.30 -0.27
CA ALA A 40 12.97 -6.83 -1.61
C ALA A 40 13.83 -6.13 -2.67
N ILE A 41 14.00 -4.80 -2.56
CA ILE A 41 14.88 -4.02 -3.44
C ILE A 41 16.34 -4.44 -3.24
N SER A 42 16.80 -4.49 -1.99
CA SER A 42 18.21 -4.75 -1.64
C SER A 42 18.64 -6.20 -1.87
N ARG A 43 17.81 -7.18 -1.49
CA ARG A 43 18.19 -8.61 -1.45
C ARG A 43 17.49 -9.48 -2.49
N ARG A 44 16.29 -9.11 -2.93
CA ARG A 44 15.46 -9.93 -3.83
C ARG A 44 15.28 -9.31 -5.21
N GLN A 45 16.11 -8.39 -5.60
CA GLN A 45 16.07 -7.77 -6.92
C GLN A 45 14.68 -7.19 -7.29
N GLY A 46 13.97 -6.62 -6.32
CA GLY A 46 12.64 -6.03 -6.52
C GLY A 46 11.49 -7.04 -6.58
N ARG A 47 11.72 -8.33 -6.33
CA ARG A 47 10.67 -9.35 -6.35
C ARG A 47 9.95 -9.42 -5.01
N ILE A 48 8.67 -9.06 -5.01
CA ILE A 48 7.77 -9.14 -3.86
C ILE A 48 6.83 -10.32 -4.04
N LYS A 49 6.57 -11.09 -2.96
CA LYS A 49 5.67 -12.24 -3.00
C LYS A 49 4.25 -11.80 -3.39
N ARG A 50 3.58 -12.56 -4.26
CA ARG A 50 2.24 -12.24 -4.79
C ARG A 50 1.18 -12.05 -3.71
N HIS A 51 1.23 -12.83 -2.63
CA HIS A 51 0.24 -12.70 -1.56
C HIS A 51 0.28 -11.34 -0.85
N ASN A 52 1.41 -10.63 -0.86
CA ASN A 52 1.51 -9.29 -0.28
C ASN A 52 0.65 -8.23 -1.00
N THR A 53 0.13 -8.54 -2.19
CA THR A 53 -0.79 -7.66 -2.91
C THR A 53 -2.11 -7.46 -2.16
N TRP A 54 -2.58 -8.45 -1.43
CA TRP A 54 -3.87 -8.41 -0.75
C TRP A 54 -3.81 -8.73 0.76
N SER A 55 -2.83 -9.52 1.20
CA SER A 55 -2.75 -9.99 2.60
C SER A 55 -2.58 -8.83 3.59
N SER A 56 -1.80 -7.82 3.23
CA SER A 56 -1.54 -6.67 4.09
C SER A 56 -2.78 -5.78 4.26
N ILE A 57 -3.55 -5.58 3.18
CA ILE A 57 -4.82 -4.82 3.24
C ILE A 57 -5.84 -5.56 4.10
N ILE A 58 -6.02 -6.87 3.90
CA ILE A 58 -6.99 -7.65 4.68
C ILE A 58 -6.63 -7.62 6.17
N ALA A 59 -5.36 -7.86 6.52
CA ALA A 59 -4.92 -7.83 7.90
C ALA A 59 -5.15 -6.46 8.57
N SER A 60 -4.80 -5.36 7.90
CA SER A 60 -5.03 -4.01 8.43
C SER A 60 -6.51 -3.67 8.49
N SER A 61 -7.32 -4.08 7.52
CA SER A 61 -8.78 -3.85 7.52
C SER A 61 -9.47 -4.54 8.68
N ILE A 62 -9.07 -5.78 9.01
CA ILE A 62 -9.58 -6.49 10.19
C ILE A 62 -9.22 -5.71 11.46
N THR A 63 -7.96 -5.32 11.61
CA THR A 63 -7.52 -4.59 12.81
C THR A 63 -8.25 -3.26 12.99
N ILE A 64 -8.35 -2.47 11.92
CA ILE A 64 -9.04 -1.16 11.93
C ILE A 64 -10.54 -1.34 12.16
N GLY A 65 -11.16 -2.32 11.51
CA GLY A 65 -12.60 -2.61 11.64
C GLY A 65 -13.01 -2.97 13.07
N PHE A 66 -12.12 -3.57 13.84
CA PHE A 66 -12.32 -3.84 15.27
C PHE A 66 -11.86 -2.71 16.20
N GLY A 67 -11.56 -1.52 15.64
CA GLY A 67 -11.20 -0.33 16.43
C GLY A 67 -9.72 -0.29 16.85
N GLY A 68 -8.86 -1.11 16.24
CA GLY A 68 -7.42 -1.03 16.45
C GLY A 68 -6.82 0.19 15.73
N SER A 69 -5.91 0.89 16.40
CA SER A 69 -5.20 2.04 15.82
C SER A 69 -3.97 1.56 15.04
N VAL A 70 -4.14 1.30 13.76
CA VAL A 70 -3.05 0.92 12.84
C VAL A 70 -3.06 1.86 11.65
N GLY A 71 -1.89 2.40 11.29
CA GLY A 71 -1.75 3.22 10.08
C GLY A 71 -2.00 2.40 8.83
N ALA A 72 -2.81 2.92 7.92
CA ALA A 72 -3.12 2.27 6.65
C ALA A 72 -2.04 2.51 5.58
N GLU A 73 -1.14 3.46 5.79
CA GLU A 73 -0.15 3.91 4.83
C GLU A 73 0.82 2.79 4.43
N ALA A 74 1.42 2.13 5.43
CA ALA A 74 2.40 1.07 5.19
C ALA A 74 1.81 -0.15 4.45
N PRO A 75 0.61 -0.68 4.81
CA PRO A 75 -0.06 -1.72 4.03
C PRO A 75 -0.35 -1.34 2.59
N ILE A 76 -0.77 -0.11 2.34
CA ILE A 76 -1.13 0.34 0.99
C ILE A 76 0.11 0.54 0.13
N VAL A 77 1.18 1.12 0.67
CA VAL A 77 2.47 1.24 -0.02
C VAL A 77 3.04 -0.14 -0.39
N LEU A 78 2.98 -1.11 0.55
CA LEU A 78 3.40 -2.48 0.27
C LEU A 78 2.57 -3.12 -0.84
N THR A 79 1.26 -2.91 -0.83
CA THR A 79 0.35 -3.43 -1.87
C THR A 79 0.65 -2.81 -3.23
N GLY A 80 0.79 -1.49 -3.32
CA GLY A 80 1.15 -0.81 -4.56
C GLY A 80 2.49 -1.29 -5.12
N SER A 81 3.49 -1.39 -4.27
CA SER A 81 4.81 -1.93 -4.63
C SER A 81 4.73 -3.40 -5.08
N ALA A 82 3.91 -4.22 -4.42
CA ALA A 82 3.71 -5.62 -4.80
C ALA A 82 3.01 -5.76 -6.16
N ILE A 83 2.04 -4.89 -6.47
CA ILE A 83 1.40 -4.83 -7.78
C ILE A 83 2.45 -4.50 -8.85
N GLY A 84 3.26 -3.45 -8.65
CA GLY A 84 4.34 -3.08 -9.56
C GLY A 84 5.34 -4.22 -9.79
N SER A 85 5.78 -4.87 -8.71
CA SER A 85 6.68 -6.04 -8.77
C SER A 85 6.07 -7.22 -9.53
N ASN A 86 4.80 -7.53 -9.29
CA ASN A 86 4.12 -8.65 -9.95
C ASN A 86 3.93 -8.39 -11.44
N LEU A 87 3.54 -7.18 -11.82
CA LEU A 87 3.45 -6.79 -13.23
C LEU A 87 4.80 -6.93 -13.94
N GLY A 88 5.87 -6.36 -13.37
CA GLY A 88 7.20 -6.48 -13.94
C GLY A 88 7.70 -7.92 -14.04
N THR A 89 7.32 -8.78 -13.09
CA THR A 89 7.67 -10.20 -13.11
C THR A 89 6.90 -10.98 -14.19
N ILE A 90 5.60 -10.67 -14.40
CA ILE A 90 4.77 -11.28 -15.44
C ILE A 90 5.32 -10.96 -16.82
N PHE A 91 5.71 -9.71 -17.05
CA PHE A 91 6.31 -9.27 -18.33
C PHE A 91 7.81 -9.60 -18.45
N LYS A 92 8.40 -10.31 -17.48
CA LYS A 92 9.83 -10.69 -17.45
C LYS A 92 10.76 -9.50 -17.67
N MET A 93 10.43 -8.37 -17.05
CA MET A 93 11.21 -7.15 -17.21
C MET A 93 12.59 -7.26 -16.55
N GLU A 94 13.53 -6.50 -17.08
CA GLU A 94 14.87 -6.40 -16.53
C GLU A 94 14.84 -5.83 -15.10
N HIS A 95 15.80 -6.19 -14.28
CA HIS A 95 15.91 -5.81 -12.88
C HIS A 95 15.72 -4.29 -12.64
N ARG A 96 16.35 -3.47 -13.46
CA ARG A 96 16.27 -2.00 -13.34
C ARG A 96 14.85 -1.49 -13.57
N THR A 97 14.18 -1.99 -14.59
CA THR A 97 12.78 -1.67 -14.88
C THR A 97 11.82 -2.22 -13.81
N LEU A 98 12.11 -3.40 -13.28
CA LEU A 98 11.34 -3.99 -12.18
C LEU A 98 11.38 -3.11 -10.92
N MET A 99 12.57 -2.62 -10.56
CA MET A 99 12.72 -1.70 -9.42
C MET A 99 11.97 -0.38 -9.64
N LEU A 100 12.02 0.14 -10.87
CA LEU A 100 11.25 1.33 -11.23
C LEU A 100 9.74 1.11 -11.10
N LEU A 101 9.23 -0.05 -11.54
CA LEU A 101 7.81 -0.41 -11.42
C LEU A 101 7.38 -0.56 -9.95
N VAL A 102 8.24 -1.11 -9.10
CA VAL A 102 8.00 -1.17 -7.63
C VAL A 102 7.86 0.25 -7.08
N GLY A 103 8.75 1.16 -7.49
CA GLY A 103 8.69 2.57 -7.12
C GLY A 103 7.43 3.26 -7.63
N CYS A 104 7.04 3.05 -8.89
CA CYS A 104 5.80 3.58 -9.47
C CYS A 104 4.57 3.12 -8.68
N GLY A 105 4.55 1.85 -8.28
CA GLY A 105 3.48 1.31 -7.43
C GLY A 105 3.42 1.97 -6.05
N ALA A 106 4.57 2.21 -5.42
CA ALA A 106 4.65 2.93 -4.14
C ALA A 106 4.22 4.40 -4.29
N ALA A 107 4.74 5.10 -5.30
CA ALA A 107 4.40 6.50 -5.57
C ALA A 107 2.91 6.69 -5.83
N GLY A 108 2.32 5.83 -6.67
CA GLY A 108 0.89 5.84 -6.94
C GLY A 108 0.05 5.54 -5.70
N ALA A 109 0.46 4.59 -4.86
CA ALA A 109 -0.22 4.26 -3.61
C ALA A 109 -0.27 5.46 -2.65
N VAL A 110 0.87 6.11 -2.40
CA VAL A 110 0.95 7.30 -1.54
C VAL A 110 0.18 8.48 -2.13
N ALA A 111 0.36 8.75 -3.42
CA ALA A 111 -0.33 9.84 -4.11
C ALA A 111 -1.86 9.66 -4.09
N GLY A 112 -2.34 8.43 -4.25
CA GLY A 112 -3.77 8.10 -4.23
C GLY A 112 -4.42 8.32 -2.86
N ILE A 113 -3.73 7.98 -1.76
CA ILE A 113 -4.24 8.16 -0.39
C ILE A 113 -4.28 9.64 -0.03
N PHE A 114 -3.14 10.32 -0.18
CA PHE A 114 -2.99 11.72 0.24
C PHE A 114 -3.53 12.72 -0.80
N LYS A 115 -3.93 12.23 -2.00
CA LYS A 115 -4.34 13.08 -3.16
C LYS A 115 -3.28 14.12 -3.52
N ALA A 116 -2.01 13.77 -3.28
CA ALA A 116 -0.86 14.64 -3.43
C ALA A 116 0.22 13.96 -4.27
N PRO A 117 0.27 14.20 -5.60
CA PRO A 117 1.23 13.56 -6.50
C PRO A 117 2.69 13.81 -6.12
N ILE A 118 3.00 15.05 -5.71
CA ILE A 118 4.37 15.44 -5.32
C ILE A 118 4.80 14.68 -4.07
N ALA A 119 3.91 14.51 -3.08
CA ALA A 119 4.21 13.74 -1.87
C ALA A 119 4.52 12.28 -2.19
N GLY A 120 3.78 11.65 -3.12
CA GLY A 120 4.05 10.30 -3.59
C GLY A 120 5.41 10.16 -4.27
N LEU A 121 5.77 11.13 -5.11
CA LEU A 121 7.08 11.17 -5.76
C LEU A 121 8.22 11.29 -4.72
N VAL A 122 8.15 12.30 -3.85
CA VAL A 122 9.19 12.57 -2.84
C VAL A 122 9.35 11.39 -1.89
N PHE A 123 8.24 10.82 -1.40
CA PHE A 123 8.25 9.63 -0.56
C PHE A 123 9.02 8.47 -1.22
N THR A 124 8.75 8.22 -2.49
CA THR A 124 9.37 7.09 -3.20
C THR A 124 10.86 7.31 -3.40
N LEU A 125 11.27 8.51 -3.73
CA LEU A 125 12.69 8.85 -3.91
C LEU A 125 13.45 8.76 -2.58
N GLU A 126 12.88 9.29 -1.51
CA GLU A 126 13.54 9.37 -0.21
C GLU A 126 13.54 8.01 0.51
N VAL A 127 12.38 7.35 0.57
CA VAL A 127 12.21 6.12 1.36
C VAL A 127 12.73 4.89 0.64
N LEU A 128 12.51 4.79 -0.67
CA LEU A 128 12.95 3.63 -1.45
C LEU A 128 14.35 3.80 -2.04
N MET A 129 14.99 4.96 -1.83
CA MET A 129 16.35 5.25 -2.32
C MET A 129 16.54 4.94 -3.81
N ILE A 130 15.51 5.22 -4.61
CA ILE A 130 15.57 5.04 -6.05
C ILE A 130 16.43 6.15 -6.66
N ASP A 131 17.34 5.78 -7.56
CA ASP A 131 18.25 6.71 -8.21
C ASP A 131 17.51 7.87 -8.89
N LEU A 132 17.91 9.10 -8.56
CA LEU A 132 17.42 10.35 -9.13
C LEU A 132 17.92 10.54 -10.58
N THR A 133 17.41 9.76 -11.49
CA THR A 133 17.66 9.97 -12.93
C THR A 133 16.41 10.49 -13.61
N MET A 134 16.54 11.29 -14.66
CA MET A 134 15.38 11.78 -15.44
C MET A 134 14.52 10.63 -15.98
N SER A 135 15.15 9.51 -16.30
CA SER A 135 14.45 8.29 -16.74
C SER A 135 13.60 7.65 -15.64
N SER A 136 13.92 7.88 -14.36
CA SER A 136 13.14 7.38 -13.22
C SER A 136 12.06 8.35 -12.75
N LEU A 137 12.36 9.66 -12.80
CA LEU A 137 11.45 10.71 -12.31
C LEU A 137 10.14 10.77 -13.11
N LEU A 138 10.23 10.70 -14.44
CA LEU A 138 9.07 10.85 -15.31
C LEU A 138 8.02 9.74 -15.10
N PRO A 139 8.36 8.44 -15.11
CA PRO A 139 7.40 7.37 -14.82
C PRO A 139 6.80 7.45 -13.42
N LEU A 140 7.60 7.81 -12.40
CA LEU A 140 7.14 7.99 -11.03
C LEU A 140 6.11 9.11 -10.92
N LEU A 141 6.38 10.25 -11.57
CA LEU A 141 5.47 11.39 -11.57
C LEU A 141 4.16 11.06 -12.29
N ILE A 142 4.22 10.42 -13.46
CA ILE A 142 3.03 9.99 -14.21
C ILE A 142 2.18 9.04 -13.36
N SER A 143 2.79 8.05 -12.72
CA SER A 143 2.09 7.14 -11.83
C SER A 143 1.41 7.86 -10.66
N ALA A 144 2.11 8.78 -10.01
CA ALA A 144 1.58 9.56 -8.89
C ALA A 144 0.42 10.46 -9.30
N VAL A 145 0.55 11.17 -10.43
CA VAL A 145 -0.51 12.06 -10.95
C VAL A 145 -1.75 11.25 -11.35
N THR A 146 -1.58 10.17 -12.10
CA THR A 146 -2.72 9.33 -12.52
C THR A 146 -3.44 8.73 -11.31
N ALA A 147 -2.72 8.22 -10.33
CA ALA A 147 -3.32 7.65 -9.13
C ALA A 147 -4.10 8.70 -8.32
N ALA A 148 -3.53 9.89 -8.13
CA ALA A 148 -4.22 10.99 -7.44
C ALA A 148 -5.47 11.45 -8.21
N THR A 149 -5.37 11.59 -9.53
CA THR A 149 -6.51 12.01 -10.38
C THR A 149 -7.66 11.00 -10.32
N VAL A 150 -7.37 9.70 -10.43
CA VAL A 150 -8.37 8.64 -10.32
C VAL A 150 -9.01 8.64 -8.92
N SER A 151 -8.21 8.79 -7.87
CA SER A 151 -8.70 8.84 -6.48
C SER A 151 -9.64 10.04 -6.25
N VAL A 152 -9.29 11.22 -6.76
CA VAL A 152 -10.12 12.42 -6.65
C VAL A 152 -11.41 12.26 -7.48
N SER A 153 -11.31 11.81 -8.72
CA SER A 153 -12.48 11.58 -9.59
C SER A 153 -13.48 10.62 -8.97
N TYR A 154 -13.00 9.50 -8.40
CA TYR A 154 -13.87 8.55 -7.71
C TYR A 154 -14.57 9.15 -6.48
N THR A 155 -13.88 9.98 -5.72
CA THR A 155 -14.47 10.66 -4.56
C THR A 155 -15.56 11.66 -4.98
N HIS A 156 -15.33 12.41 -6.06
CA HIS A 156 -16.32 13.35 -6.59
C HIS A 156 -17.56 12.67 -7.15
N LEU A 157 -17.40 11.60 -7.94
CA LEU A 157 -18.52 10.85 -8.48
C LEU A 157 -19.41 10.29 -7.37
N ARG A 158 -18.81 9.71 -6.34
CA ARG A 158 -19.57 9.13 -5.22
C ARG A 158 -20.26 10.19 -4.35
N ALA A 159 -19.68 11.38 -4.22
CA ALA A 159 -20.34 12.49 -3.53
C ALA A 159 -21.60 12.98 -4.27
N HIS A 160 -21.59 12.95 -5.59
CA HIS A 160 -22.77 13.30 -6.40
C HIS A 160 -23.88 12.24 -6.30
N GLU A 161 -23.54 10.96 -6.25
CA GLU A 161 -24.54 9.89 -6.08
C GLU A 161 -25.25 9.97 -4.74
N THR A 162 -24.53 10.25 -3.63
CA THR A 162 -25.14 10.39 -2.30
C THR A 162 -25.98 11.67 -2.17
N GLY A 163 -25.66 12.74 -2.90
CA GLY A 163 -26.46 13.98 -2.93
C GLY A 163 -27.79 13.86 -3.67
N ALA A 164 -27.96 12.84 -4.51
CA ALA A 164 -29.21 12.62 -5.25
C ALA A 164 -30.29 11.86 -4.45
N TYR A 165 -29.94 11.32 -3.27
CA TYR A 165 -30.85 10.55 -2.40
C TYR A 165 -31.26 11.32 -1.12
N LEU A 166 -30.88 12.58 -0.95
CA LEU A 166 -31.31 13.49 0.11
C LEU A 166 -32.24 14.56 -0.46
#